data_f1986375111f9349d935105884b011ce
#
_entry.id   f1986375111f9349d935105884b011ce
#
_cell.length_a   1.000
_cell.length_b   1.000
_cell.length_c   1.000
_cell.angle_alpha   90.00
_cell.angle_beta   90.00
_cell.angle_gamma   90.00
#
_symmetry.space_group_name_H-M   'P 1'
#
loop_
_entity.id
_entity.type
_entity.pdbx_description
1 polymer ?
#
loop_
_entity_poly.entity_id
_entity_poly.type
_entity_poly.pdbx_seq_one_letter_code
_entity_poly.pdbx_strand_id
1 'polypeptide(L)'
;VWSNGALVTDGGSPVEVATPWPVSVISELKFTQSADVMTVCHNDYPPLEIRRYGEADWRTAAVTTTSGPFQDLNTDDSVTVYASGRTGSVTLTANSPIFKSQHVGKLFYMEQKAVDSVGRWETDKDIGIGDECRYQENFYRCVDGGSNGTTGTVAPTHTTGDSWDGWGLGGRNGVLWRYLHSGFGVCRITAVAGDGLTATADVVPRQDGEIELPAQVVGSTFATYKWAHYAWNDTDGYPGTVTYYQQRLIFGGSRAFPQTIWCSRTGDYHNFYRSNPKVDDDAITYNYAGRQLNKILHLLDVGQLIVLTSGGEFKVTGDSNGNLTGTGGFAMSGQSFNGSSDLAPINVGSVALY
;
A
#
# COMPACT_ATOMS: atom_id res chain seq x y z
N VAL A 1 -26.64 -16.77 -9.90
CA VAL A 1 -25.48 -17.63 -10.18
C VAL A 1 -25.89 -18.72 -11.15
N TRP A 2 -25.01 -19.03 -12.12
CA TRP A 2 -25.19 -20.10 -13.10
C TRP A 2 -24.06 -21.12 -12.97
N SER A 3 -24.37 -22.41 -13.04
CA SER A 3 -23.40 -23.51 -13.03
C SER A 3 -23.88 -24.62 -13.98
N ASN A 4 -22.95 -25.18 -14.77
CA ASN A 4 -23.24 -26.28 -15.70
C ASN A 4 -24.43 -26.01 -16.64
N GLY A 5 -24.65 -24.77 -17.06
CA GLY A 5 -25.74 -24.38 -17.96
C GLY A 5 -27.12 -24.25 -17.29
N ALA A 6 -27.20 -24.34 -15.97
CA ALA A 6 -28.42 -24.16 -15.20
C ALA A 6 -28.28 -23.09 -14.13
N LEU A 7 -29.42 -22.52 -13.73
CA LEU A 7 -29.48 -21.57 -12.62
C LEU A 7 -29.26 -22.31 -11.30
N VAL A 8 -28.31 -21.86 -10.49
CA VAL A 8 -28.09 -22.41 -9.15
C VAL A 8 -29.21 -21.93 -8.23
N THR A 9 -29.82 -22.88 -7.50
CA THR A 9 -30.93 -22.58 -6.57
C THR A 9 -30.58 -23.07 -5.17
N ASP A 10 -31.04 -22.33 -4.16
CA ASP A 10 -31.06 -22.72 -2.76
C ASP A 10 -32.50 -22.66 -2.24
N GLY A 11 -32.97 -23.80 -1.70
CA GLY A 11 -34.37 -23.92 -1.26
C GLY A 11 -35.42 -23.62 -2.33
N GLY A 12 -35.07 -23.81 -3.63
CA GLY A 12 -35.93 -23.55 -4.79
C GLY A 12 -35.91 -22.12 -5.31
N SER A 13 -35.17 -21.21 -4.66
CA SER A 13 -34.97 -19.82 -5.12
C SER A 13 -33.60 -19.64 -5.79
N PRO A 14 -33.49 -18.80 -6.83
CA PRO A 14 -32.20 -18.49 -7.44
C PRO A 14 -31.19 -17.96 -6.43
N VAL A 15 -29.94 -18.43 -6.51
CA VAL A 15 -28.85 -17.88 -5.71
C VAL A 15 -28.46 -16.50 -6.26
N GLU A 16 -28.65 -15.48 -5.45
CA GLU A 16 -28.34 -14.08 -5.75
C GLU A 16 -27.29 -13.53 -4.80
N VAL A 17 -26.43 -12.65 -5.31
CA VAL A 17 -25.39 -11.97 -4.53
C VAL A 17 -25.64 -10.48 -4.64
N ALA A 18 -25.87 -9.82 -3.50
CA ALA A 18 -26.06 -8.37 -3.47
C ALA A 18 -24.76 -7.65 -3.87
N THR A 19 -24.86 -6.71 -4.80
CA THR A 19 -23.75 -5.89 -5.27
C THR A 19 -24.14 -4.41 -5.21
N PRO A 20 -23.17 -3.48 -5.06
CA PRO A 20 -23.48 -2.05 -4.96
C PRO A 20 -23.75 -1.39 -6.32
N TRP A 21 -23.56 -2.10 -7.44
CA TRP A 21 -23.58 -1.51 -8.77
C TRP A 21 -25.00 -1.42 -9.35
N PRO A 22 -25.45 -0.23 -9.79
CA PRO A 22 -26.68 -0.11 -10.55
C PRO A 22 -26.51 -0.68 -11.95
N VAL A 23 -27.62 -1.01 -12.61
CA VAL A 23 -27.63 -1.61 -13.95
C VAL A 23 -26.87 -0.74 -14.98
N SER A 24 -26.88 0.58 -14.81
CA SER A 24 -26.24 1.52 -15.73
C SER A 24 -24.72 1.39 -15.83
N VAL A 25 -24.05 0.84 -14.81
CA VAL A 25 -22.57 0.71 -14.79
C VAL A 25 -22.08 -0.72 -15.00
N ILE A 26 -22.97 -1.69 -15.15
CA ILE A 26 -22.58 -3.11 -15.27
C ILE A 26 -21.65 -3.34 -16.48
N SER A 27 -21.88 -2.65 -17.58
CA SER A 27 -21.04 -2.77 -18.78
C SER A 27 -19.64 -2.16 -18.63
N GLU A 28 -19.43 -1.36 -17.60
CA GLU A 28 -18.15 -0.70 -17.32
C GLU A 28 -17.32 -1.45 -16.27
N LEU A 29 -17.90 -2.47 -15.63
CA LEU A 29 -17.22 -3.28 -14.65
C LEU A 29 -16.07 -4.06 -15.30
N LYS A 30 -14.90 -4.02 -14.67
CA LYS A 30 -13.74 -4.81 -15.08
C LYS A 30 -13.33 -5.72 -13.94
N PHE A 31 -12.97 -6.94 -14.28
CA PHE A 31 -12.70 -7.94 -13.27
C PHE A 31 -11.58 -8.88 -13.67
N THR A 32 -11.01 -9.51 -12.67
CA THR A 32 -10.10 -10.63 -12.79
C THR A 32 -10.48 -11.69 -11.77
N GLN A 33 -10.13 -12.94 -12.03
CA GLN A 33 -10.46 -14.05 -11.13
C GLN A 33 -9.24 -14.92 -10.87
N SER A 34 -9.08 -15.31 -9.61
CA SER A 34 -8.12 -16.32 -9.19
C SER A 34 -8.84 -17.29 -8.26
N ALA A 35 -8.90 -18.58 -8.67
CA ALA A 35 -9.66 -19.63 -7.97
C ALA A 35 -11.12 -19.17 -7.69
N ASP A 36 -11.53 -19.19 -6.43
CA ASP A 36 -12.89 -18.88 -5.99
C ASP A 36 -13.09 -17.38 -5.63
N VAL A 37 -12.15 -16.50 -6.00
CA VAL A 37 -12.21 -15.07 -5.75
C VAL A 37 -12.19 -14.30 -7.06
N MET A 38 -13.24 -13.51 -7.31
CA MET A 38 -13.30 -12.55 -8.41
C MET A 38 -13.20 -11.15 -7.85
N THR A 39 -12.16 -10.39 -8.27
CA THR A 39 -11.99 -8.97 -7.92
C THR A 39 -12.57 -8.11 -9.02
N VAL A 40 -13.48 -7.21 -8.66
CA VAL A 40 -14.22 -6.34 -9.58
C VAL A 40 -13.89 -4.89 -9.29
N CYS A 41 -13.65 -4.09 -10.33
CA CYS A 41 -13.29 -2.69 -10.29
C CYS A 41 -14.22 -1.82 -11.13
N HIS A 42 -14.43 -0.59 -10.64
CA HIS A 42 -15.05 0.52 -11.34
C HIS A 42 -14.52 1.85 -10.79
N ASN A 43 -14.34 2.88 -11.61
CA ASN A 43 -13.73 4.13 -11.17
C ASN A 43 -14.52 4.89 -10.08
N ASP A 44 -15.82 4.64 -9.95
CA ASP A 44 -16.69 5.32 -8.98
C ASP A 44 -17.08 4.46 -7.77
N TYR A 45 -16.68 3.19 -7.75
CA TYR A 45 -16.99 2.25 -6.67
C TYR A 45 -15.75 1.62 -6.08
N PRO A 46 -15.69 1.40 -4.75
CA PRO A 46 -14.60 0.66 -4.14
C PRO A 46 -14.44 -0.73 -4.78
N PRO A 47 -13.22 -1.20 -5.01
CA PRO A 47 -12.98 -2.56 -5.47
C PRO A 47 -13.67 -3.58 -4.57
N LEU A 48 -14.35 -4.54 -5.16
CA LEU A 48 -15.15 -5.56 -4.48
C LEU A 48 -14.69 -6.94 -4.90
N GLU A 49 -14.62 -7.84 -3.95
CA GLU A 49 -14.44 -9.26 -4.22
C GLU A 49 -15.77 -10.00 -4.13
N ILE A 50 -16.01 -10.88 -5.09
CA ILE A 50 -17.07 -11.88 -5.05
C ILE A 50 -16.38 -13.22 -4.78
N ARG A 51 -16.67 -13.81 -3.63
CA ARG A 51 -16.02 -15.03 -3.13
C ARG A 51 -17.00 -16.17 -3.10
N ARG A 52 -16.58 -17.32 -3.65
CA ARG A 52 -17.34 -18.57 -3.63
C ARG A 52 -16.85 -19.45 -2.49
N TYR A 53 -17.75 -19.79 -1.58
CA TYR A 53 -17.51 -20.72 -0.48
C TYR A 53 -18.17 -22.09 -0.71
N GLY A 54 -19.12 -22.15 -1.63
CA GLY A 54 -19.84 -23.33 -2.03
C GLY A 54 -20.70 -23.07 -3.26
N GLU A 55 -21.41 -24.07 -3.76
CA GLU A 55 -22.23 -23.92 -4.96
C GLU A 55 -23.33 -22.85 -4.79
N ALA A 56 -23.96 -22.83 -3.63
CA ALA A 56 -24.98 -21.85 -3.28
C ALA A 56 -24.51 -20.76 -2.29
N ASP A 57 -23.26 -20.80 -1.79
CA ASP A 57 -22.71 -19.83 -0.85
C ASP A 57 -21.73 -18.89 -1.55
N TRP A 58 -22.21 -17.72 -1.90
CA TRP A 58 -21.44 -16.64 -2.53
C TRP A 58 -21.56 -15.37 -1.68
N ARG A 59 -20.45 -14.70 -1.45
CA ARG A 59 -20.39 -13.50 -0.61
C ARG A 59 -19.58 -12.42 -1.27
N THR A 60 -19.95 -11.16 -0.99
CA THR A 60 -19.19 -9.99 -1.38
C THR A 60 -18.36 -9.47 -0.21
N ALA A 61 -17.15 -8.99 -0.49
CA ALA A 61 -16.31 -8.32 0.48
C ALA A 61 -15.61 -7.13 -0.19
N ALA A 62 -15.57 -5.98 0.49
CA ALA A 62 -14.76 -4.87 0.02
C ALA A 62 -13.27 -5.23 0.07
N VAL A 63 -12.53 -4.85 -0.96
CA VAL A 63 -11.07 -4.97 -0.94
C VAL A 63 -10.53 -4.00 0.12
N THR A 64 -10.10 -4.55 1.25
CA THR A 64 -9.49 -3.79 2.33
C THR A 64 -7.99 -4.00 2.30
N THR A 65 -7.25 -2.92 2.17
CA THR A 65 -5.78 -2.97 2.11
C THR A 65 -5.16 -2.72 3.50
N THR A 66 -4.01 -3.32 3.73
CA THR A 66 -3.33 -3.23 5.04
C THR A 66 -2.37 -2.05 5.13
N SER A 67 -1.66 -1.69 4.04
CA SER A 67 -0.57 -0.72 4.09
C SER A 67 -0.47 0.12 2.81
N GLY A 68 -1.53 0.80 2.43
CA GLY A 68 -1.62 1.60 1.20
C GLY A 68 -2.62 0.98 0.21
N PRO A 69 -2.61 1.38 -1.08
CA PRO A 69 -1.66 2.34 -1.68
C PRO A 69 -1.92 3.79 -1.25
N PHE A 70 -0.88 4.58 -1.30
CA PHE A 70 -0.95 6.02 -0.99
C PHE A 70 -0.79 6.87 -2.25
N GLN A 71 -1.26 8.10 -2.18
CA GLN A 71 -0.93 9.16 -3.14
C GLN A 71 0.56 9.49 -3.06
N ASP A 72 1.05 10.33 -3.96
CA ASP A 72 2.39 10.88 -3.84
C ASP A 72 2.51 11.68 -2.52
N LEU A 73 3.69 11.63 -1.92
CA LEU A 73 3.96 12.42 -0.72
C LEU A 73 3.74 13.90 -0.99
N ASN A 74 3.12 14.58 -0.03
CA ASN A 74 3.07 16.03 -0.07
C ASN A 74 4.49 16.60 -0.12
N THR A 75 4.71 17.56 -1.03
CA THR A 75 5.99 18.26 -1.24
C THR A 75 5.94 19.72 -0.82
N ASP A 76 4.76 20.23 -0.45
CA ASP A 76 4.60 21.59 0.08
C ASP A 76 5.00 21.60 1.56
N ASP A 77 6.17 22.13 1.85
CA ASP A 77 6.73 22.20 3.19
C ASP A 77 5.98 23.15 4.13
N SER A 78 5.13 24.01 3.59
CA SER A 78 4.24 24.87 4.36
C SER A 78 3.01 24.15 4.92
N VAL A 79 2.63 22.98 4.35
CA VAL A 79 1.47 22.18 4.77
C VAL A 79 1.92 21.00 5.64
N THR A 80 1.80 21.17 6.94
CA THR A 80 2.34 20.22 7.91
C THR A 80 1.25 19.56 8.76
N VAL A 81 1.56 18.35 9.26
CA VAL A 81 0.71 17.57 10.15
C VAL A 81 1.55 16.94 11.25
N TYR A 82 0.95 16.76 12.44
CA TYR A 82 1.54 16.01 13.54
C TYR A 82 0.49 15.14 14.23
N ALA A 83 0.93 14.11 14.94
CA ALA A 83 0.09 13.25 15.76
C ALA A 83 0.18 13.65 17.24
N SER A 84 -0.86 13.34 18.03
CA SER A 84 -0.87 13.56 19.47
C SER A 84 -0.13 12.48 20.26
N GLY A 85 0.16 11.33 19.66
CA GLY A 85 0.79 10.18 20.30
C GLY A 85 1.37 9.22 19.29
N ARG A 86 2.05 8.16 19.78
CA ARG A 86 2.74 7.16 18.94
C ARG A 86 1.90 5.91 18.68
N THR A 87 0.97 5.60 19.56
CA THR A 87 0.23 4.32 19.58
C THR A 87 -1.24 4.52 19.87
N GLY A 88 -2.05 3.53 19.54
CA GLY A 88 -3.50 3.54 19.80
C GLY A 88 -4.25 4.60 19.00
N SER A 89 -5.27 5.18 19.62
CA SER A 89 -6.05 6.24 19.01
C SER A 89 -5.35 7.59 19.22
N VAL A 90 -5.12 8.32 18.13
CA VAL A 90 -4.40 9.60 18.12
C VAL A 90 -5.22 10.67 17.41
N THR A 91 -4.94 11.93 17.74
CA THR A 91 -5.42 13.06 16.95
C THR A 91 -4.32 13.49 15.99
N LEU A 92 -4.64 13.54 14.71
CA LEU A 92 -3.82 14.16 13.68
C LEU A 92 -4.23 15.62 13.59
N THR A 93 -3.27 16.55 13.66
CA THR A 93 -3.50 17.99 13.56
C THR A 93 -2.68 18.57 12.43
N ALA A 94 -3.35 19.22 11.49
CA ALA A 94 -2.74 19.90 10.36
C ALA A 94 -2.87 21.42 10.51
N ASN A 95 -1.94 22.15 9.90
CA ASN A 95 -2.01 23.62 9.84
C ASN A 95 -2.83 24.16 8.66
N SER A 96 -3.32 23.27 7.79
CA SER A 96 -4.20 23.56 6.65
C SER A 96 -5.29 22.50 6.55
N PRO A 97 -6.46 22.78 5.95
CA PRO A 97 -7.59 21.86 5.90
C PRO A 97 -7.35 20.72 4.88
N ILE A 98 -6.62 19.69 5.29
CA ILE A 98 -6.27 18.53 4.45
C ILE A 98 -7.22 17.34 4.66
N PHE A 99 -7.92 17.27 5.78
CA PHE A 99 -8.81 16.15 6.08
C PHE A 99 -10.23 16.43 5.59
N LYS A 100 -10.86 15.42 5.01
CA LYS A 100 -12.22 15.49 4.47
C LYS A 100 -13.02 14.25 4.92
N SER A 101 -14.36 14.34 4.92
CA SER A 101 -15.24 13.25 5.37
C SER A 101 -15.00 11.92 4.64
N GLN A 102 -14.66 11.96 3.35
CA GLN A 102 -14.37 10.77 2.56
C GLN A 102 -13.05 10.07 2.95
N HIS A 103 -12.23 10.67 3.79
CA HIS A 103 -11.03 10.04 4.34
C HIS A 103 -11.33 9.12 5.54
N VAL A 104 -12.55 9.16 6.08
CA VAL A 104 -12.95 8.25 7.17
C VAL A 104 -12.89 6.80 6.68
N GLY A 105 -12.28 5.93 7.48
CA GLY A 105 -11.99 4.53 7.15
C GLY A 105 -10.75 4.32 6.29
N LYS A 106 -10.14 5.38 5.74
CA LYS A 106 -8.97 5.30 4.86
C LYS A 106 -7.67 5.44 5.64
N LEU A 107 -6.58 4.96 5.03
CA LEU A 107 -5.24 5.06 5.60
C LEU A 107 -4.66 6.46 5.39
N PHE A 108 -3.80 6.86 6.31
CA PHE A 108 -3.01 8.09 6.25
C PHE A 108 -1.56 7.78 6.60
N TYR A 109 -0.63 8.19 5.75
CA TYR A 109 0.79 7.96 5.88
C TYR A 109 1.49 9.20 6.41
N MET A 110 2.42 9.02 7.34
CA MET A 110 3.27 10.07 7.88
C MET A 110 4.72 9.61 7.96
N GLU A 111 5.64 10.44 7.47
CA GLU A 111 7.08 10.21 7.53
C GLU A 111 7.75 11.35 8.28
N GLN A 112 8.73 11.05 9.13
CA GLN A 112 9.52 12.06 9.82
C GLN A 112 10.36 12.88 8.82
N LYS A 113 10.47 14.19 9.07
CA LYS A 113 11.27 15.08 8.22
C LYS A 113 12.75 15.11 8.59
N ALA A 114 13.09 14.75 9.83
CA ALA A 114 14.45 14.78 10.35
C ALA A 114 14.80 13.45 10.99
N VAL A 115 15.81 12.79 10.46
CA VAL A 115 16.33 11.53 11.01
C VAL A 115 17.43 11.75 12.06
N ASP A 116 18.06 12.92 12.08
CA ASP A 116 19.23 13.20 12.91
C ASP A 116 18.93 13.51 14.37
N SER A 117 17.64 13.56 14.75
CA SER A 117 17.22 13.75 16.15
C SER A 117 17.46 12.50 17.04
N VAL A 118 17.65 11.31 16.42
CA VAL A 118 18.04 10.08 17.11
C VAL A 118 19.48 9.75 16.77
N GLY A 119 20.30 9.49 17.80
CA GLY A 119 21.71 9.18 17.64
C GLY A 119 21.92 7.92 16.80
N ARG A 120 23.01 7.91 16.04
CA ARG A 120 23.41 6.70 15.30
C ARG A 120 23.89 5.63 16.29
N TRP A 121 23.63 4.39 15.93
CA TRP A 121 24.25 3.27 16.63
C TRP A 121 25.77 3.32 16.41
N GLU A 122 26.50 3.13 17.50
CA GLU A 122 27.97 3.08 17.54
C GLU A 122 28.35 1.90 18.43
N THR A 123 29.46 1.24 18.15
CA THR A 123 30.02 0.19 18.99
C THR A 123 30.57 0.75 20.30
N ASP A 124 30.54 -0.04 21.38
CA ASP A 124 31.08 0.32 22.72
C ASP A 124 30.50 1.61 23.31
N LYS A 125 29.28 1.91 23.02
CA LYS A 125 28.57 3.07 23.55
C LYS A 125 27.68 2.67 24.71
N ASP A 126 27.73 3.44 25.82
CA ASP A 126 26.81 3.26 26.94
C ASP A 126 25.39 3.58 26.52
N ILE A 127 24.47 2.64 26.81
CA ILE A 127 23.06 2.71 26.46
C ILE A 127 22.21 2.25 27.65
N GLY A 128 21.19 3.05 27.96
CA GLY A 128 20.18 2.69 28.98
C GLY A 128 18.98 1.97 28.35
N ILE A 129 18.28 1.18 29.17
CA ILE A 129 16.97 0.61 28.76
C ILE A 129 16.00 1.75 28.48
N GLY A 130 15.35 1.71 27.29
CA GLY A 130 14.47 2.75 26.80
C GLY A 130 15.13 3.75 25.85
N ASP A 131 16.46 3.81 25.82
CA ASP A 131 17.17 4.66 24.86
C ASP A 131 16.93 4.20 23.43
N GLU A 132 16.88 5.17 22.50
CA GLU A 132 16.70 4.91 21.08
C GLU A 132 17.97 5.20 20.29
N CYS A 133 18.22 4.39 19.28
CA CYS A 133 19.25 4.62 18.28
C CYS A 133 18.69 4.39 16.86
N ARG A 134 19.45 4.85 15.88
CA ARG A 134 19.20 4.53 14.47
C ARG A 134 20.41 3.87 13.83
N TYR A 135 20.12 2.94 12.92
CA TYR A 135 21.12 2.40 12.00
C TYR A 135 20.53 2.31 10.61
N GLN A 136 21.20 2.92 9.63
CA GLN A 136 20.63 3.18 8.31
C GLN A 136 19.30 3.96 8.45
N GLU A 137 18.21 3.47 7.88
CA GLU A 137 16.88 4.09 7.95
C GLU A 137 16.00 3.49 9.07
N ASN A 138 16.53 2.57 9.86
CA ASN A 138 15.79 1.85 10.90
C ASN A 138 16.08 2.43 12.29
N PHE A 139 15.04 2.43 13.12
CA PHE A 139 15.06 2.94 14.49
C PHE A 139 14.80 1.82 15.47
N TYR A 140 15.55 1.83 16.57
CA TYR A 140 15.55 0.78 17.55
C TYR A 140 15.50 1.36 18.96
N ARG A 141 14.91 0.59 19.89
CA ARG A 141 14.89 0.89 21.34
C ARG A 141 15.61 -0.21 22.11
N CYS A 142 16.47 0.17 23.02
CA CYS A 142 17.08 -0.76 23.96
C CYS A 142 16.01 -1.33 24.90
N VAL A 143 15.85 -2.64 24.89
CA VAL A 143 14.91 -3.36 25.78
C VAL A 143 15.63 -4.21 26.83
N ASP A 144 16.91 -4.50 26.63
CA ASP A 144 17.79 -5.14 27.60
C ASP A 144 19.23 -4.63 27.43
N GLY A 145 19.83 -4.11 28.48
CA GLY A 145 21.19 -3.57 28.46
C GLY A 145 22.29 -4.64 28.50
N GLY A 146 21.94 -5.92 28.50
CA GLY A 146 22.90 -7.01 28.63
C GLY A 146 23.69 -6.97 29.93
N SER A 147 24.97 -7.35 29.86
CA SER A 147 25.80 -7.46 31.08
C SER A 147 26.41 -6.11 31.52
N ASN A 148 26.55 -5.15 30.63
CA ASN A 148 27.31 -3.91 30.88
C ASN A 148 26.56 -2.63 30.52
N GLY A 149 25.42 -2.68 29.83
CA GLY A 149 24.76 -1.50 29.29
C GLY A 149 25.53 -0.85 28.14
N THR A 150 26.37 -1.60 27.41
CA THR A 150 27.17 -1.10 26.30
C THR A 150 26.82 -1.86 25.04
N THR A 151 26.76 -1.12 23.92
CA THR A 151 26.52 -1.72 22.60
C THR A 151 27.58 -2.72 22.20
N GLY A 152 27.17 -3.72 21.44
CA GLY A 152 28.05 -4.77 20.93
C GLY A 152 28.86 -4.35 19.70
N THR A 153 29.26 -5.35 18.91
CA THR A 153 30.12 -5.16 17.72
C THR A 153 29.37 -5.25 16.40
N VAL A 154 28.07 -5.59 16.42
CA VAL A 154 27.25 -5.80 15.21
C VAL A 154 26.04 -4.89 15.26
N ALA A 155 26.00 -3.91 14.37
CA ALA A 155 24.87 -2.99 14.28
C ALA A 155 23.53 -3.74 14.04
N PRO A 156 22.42 -3.31 14.65
CA PRO A 156 21.11 -3.91 14.42
C PRO A 156 20.65 -3.65 12.99
N THR A 157 20.23 -4.70 12.27
CA THR A 157 19.73 -4.63 10.90
C THR A 157 18.38 -5.32 10.72
N HIS A 158 17.86 -5.94 11.78
CA HIS A 158 16.56 -6.60 11.74
C HIS A 158 15.42 -5.59 11.60
N THR A 159 14.35 -6.02 10.97
CA THR A 159 13.15 -5.19 10.69
C THR A 159 11.90 -5.72 11.38
N THR A 160 12.06 -6.69 12.30
CA THR A 160 10.97 -7.24 13.12
C THR A 160 11.53 -7.71 14.45
N GLY A 161 10.75 -7.58 15.53
CA GLY A 161 11.06 -8.13 16.85
C GLY A 161 12.33 -7.59 17.50
N ASP A 162 12.99 -8.44 18.28
CA ASP A 162 14.15 -8.09 19.10
C ASP A 162 15.40 -8.86 18.61
N SER A 163 16.57 -8.20 18.61
CA SER A 163 17.85 -8.82 18.25
C SER A 163 19.01 -8.21 19.05
N TRP A 164 19.96 -9.06 19.46
CA TRP A 164 21.20 -8.61 20.11
C TRP A 164 22.16 -8.01 19.07
N ASP A 165 22.89 -6.96 19.46
CA ASP A 165 23.91 -6.31 18.62
C ASP A 165 25.31 -6.96 18.75
N GLY A 166 25.33 -8.25 19.06
CA GLY A 166 26.54 -9.07 19.13
C GLY A 166 27.23 -9.03 20.51
N TRP A 167 28.50 -9.43 20.52
CA TRP A 167 29.32 -9.48 21.72
C TRP A 167 30.04 -8.13 21.90
N GLY A 168 29.93 -7.55 23.08
CA GLY A 168 30.70 -6.38 23.47
C GLY A 168 32.17 -6.71 23.73
N LEU A 169 32.98 -5.70 23.97
CA LEU A 169 34.36 -5.84 24.41
C LEU A 169 34.39 -6.66 25.74
N GLY A 170 35.28 -7.66 25.80
CA GLY A 170 35.40 -8.56 26.94
C GLY A 170 34.52 -9.81 26.88
N GLY A 171 33.91 -10.13 25.75
CA GLY A 171 33.18 -11.39 25.52
C GLY A 171 31.81 -11.44 26.20
N ARG A 172 31.18 -10.29 26.46
CA ARG A 172 29.85 -10.18 27.05
C ARG A 172 28.82 -9.78 25.99
N ASN A 173 27.57 -10.19 26.21
CA ASN A 173 26.47 -9.75 25.30
C ASN A 173 26.39 -8.24 25.30
N GLY A 174 26.22 -7.67 24.10
CA GLY A 174 25.86 -6.27 23.90
C GLY A 174 24.44 -5.97 24.37
N VAL A 175 23.76 -5.11 23.66
CA VAL A 175 22.42 -4.61 23.99
C VAL A 175 21.37 -5.34 23.13
N LEU A 176 20.19 -5.62 23.70
CA LEU A 176 19.04 -6.15 22.98
C LEU A 176 18.21 -4.99 22.42
N TRP A 177 18.14 -4.93 21.13
CA TRP A 177 17.41 -3.89 20.41
C TRP A 177 16.06 -4.40 19.91
N ARG A 178 15.00 -3.65 20.22
CA ARG A 178 13.69 -3.79 19.60
C ARG A 178 13.60 -2.89 18.40
N TYR A 179 13.22 -3.45 17.26
CA TYR A 179 12.88 -2.67 16.07
C TYR A 179 11.62 -1.84 16.31
N LEU A 180 11.62 -0.56 15.93
CA LEU A 180 10.49 0.34 16.09
C LEU A 180 9.82 0.69 14.77
N HIS A 181 10.57 1.27 13.86
CA HIS A 181 10.06 1.76 12.56
C HIS A 181 11.21 2.12 11.61
N SER A 182 10.86 2.31 10.32
CA SER A 182 11.79 2.80 9.28
C SER A 182 11.52 4.27 8.93
N GLY A 183 11.27 5.11 9.95
CA GLY A 183 11.08 6.56 9.77
C GLY A 183 9.67 6.99 9.38
N PHE A 184 8.71 6.08 9.26
CA PHE A 184 7.32 6.38 8.92
C PHE A 184 6.33 5.54 9.72
N GLY A 185 5.08 5.95 9.69
CA GLY A 185 3.96 5.18 10.24
C GLY A 185 2.67 5.43 9.48
N VAL A 186 1.67 4.61 9.75
CA VAL A 186 0.37 4.63 9.08
C VAL A 186 -0.73 4.68 10.13
N CYS A 187 -1.73 5.52 9.89
CA CYS A 187 -2.94 5.60 10.69
C CYS A 187 -4.17 5.28 9.84
N ARG A 188 -5.24 4.78 10.47
CA ARG A 188 -6.57 4.70 9.86
C ARG A 188 -7.46 5.79 10.44
N ILE A 189 -7.90 6.71 9.61
CA ILE A 189 -8.77 7.81 10.02
C ILE A 189 -10.12 7.24 10.45
N THR A 190 -10.57 7.60 11.65
CA THR A 190 -11.86 7.17 12.22
C THR A 190 -12.88 8.29 12.26
N ALA A 191 -12.43 9.53 12.35
CA ALA A 191 -13.30 10.72 12.30
C ALA A 191 -12.53 11.93 11.76
N VAL A 192 -13.25 12.89 11.19
CA VAL A 192 -12.68 14.15 10.67
C VAL A 192 -13.51 15.31 11.22
N ALA A 193 -12.86 16.36 11.72
CA ALA A 193 -13.51 17.58 12.13
C ALA A 193 -14.00 18.40 10.93
N GLY A 194 -15.08 19.17 11.13
CA GLY A 194 -15.74 19.91 10.04
C GLY A 194 -14.86 21.02 9.40
N ASP A 195 -13.82 21.49 10.10
CA ASP A 195 -12.86 22.46 9.59
C ASP A 195 -11.76 21.84 8.72
N GLY A 196 -11.66 20.49 8.70
CA GLY A 196 -10.63 19.76 7.97
C GLY A 196 -9.22 19.86 8.54
N LEU A 197 -9.04 20.48 9.70
CA LEU A 197 -7.73 20.69 10.34
C LEU A 197 -7.35 19.51 11.23
N THR A 198 -8.34 18.78 11.77
CA THR A 198 -8.08 17.67 12.67
C THR A 198 -8.79 16.40 12.24
N ALA A 199 -8.16 15.26 12.50
CA ALA A 199 -8.75 13.95 12.34
C ALA A 199 -8.40 13.06 13.53
N THR A 200 -9.35 12.23 13.97
CA THR A 200 -9.06 11.12 14.88
C THR A 200 -8.65 9.92 14.03
N ALA A 201 -7.62 9.21 14.45
CA ALA A 201 -7.12 8.06 13.70
C ALA A 201 -6.52 7.02 14.65
N ASP A 202 -6.63 5.76 14.28
CA ASP A 202 -5.97 4.66 14.99
C ASP A 202 -4.65 4.32 14.28
N VAL A 203 -3.57 4.23 15.05
CA VAL A 203 -2.28 3.77 14.54
C VAL A 203 -2.41 2.30 14.17
N VAL A 204 -2.12 1.95 12.91
CA VAL A 204 -2.29 0.59 12.41
C VAL A 204 -0.97 -0.16 12.41
N PRO A 205 -0.99 -1.50 12.67
CA PRO A 205 0.18 -2.32 12.57
C PRO A 205 0.78 -2.25 11.18
N ARG A 206 2.10 -2.21 11.11
CA ARG A 206 2.80 -2.47 9.86
C ARG A 206 3.01 -3.97 9.69
N GLN A 207 3.48 -4.37 8.53
CA GLN A 207 3.72 -5.79 8.24
C GLN A 207 4.75 -6.45 9.19
N ASP A 208 5.66 -5.66 9.74
CA ASP A 208 6.67 -6.08 10.70
C ASP A 208 6.14 -6.24 12.15
N GLY A 209 4.84 -5.97 12.36
CA GLY A 209 4.15 -6.17 13.64
C GLY A 209 4.29 -5.02 14.63
N GLU A 210 5.13 -4.01 14.39
CA GLU A 210 5.24 -2.84 15.26
C GLU A 210 4.08 -1.85 15.00
N ILE A 211 3.60 -1.26 16.09
CA ILE A 211 2.41 -0.39 16.11
C ILE A 211 2.81 0.97 16.72
N GLU A 212 3.80 1.61 16.15
CA GLU A 212 4.21 2.94 16.61
C GLU A 212 4.42 3.90 15.46
N LEU A 213 4.00 5.16 15.67
CA LEU A 213 4.46 6.28 14.84
C LEU A 213 5.86 6.69 15.28
N PRO A 214 6.70 7.22 14.37
CA PRO A 214 7.95 7.87 14.76
C PRO A 214 7.73 8.94 15.82
N ALA A 215 8.58 9.01 16.84
CA ALA A 215 8.53 10.09 17.83
C ALA A 215 8.61 11.47 17.14
N GLN A 216 9.32 11.55 16.01
CA GLN A 216 9.57 12.76 15.24
C GLN A 216 8.41 13.18 14.31
N VAL A 217 7.21 12.61 14.53
CA VAL A 217 5.94 13.12 13.97
C VAL A 217 4.92 13.43 15.07
N VAL A 218 5.33 13.37 16.36
CA VAL A 218 4.45 13.58 17.51
C VAL A 218 4.70 14.97 18.13
N GLY A 219 3.61 15.72 18.29
CA GLY A 219 3.63 17.10 18.80
C GLY A 219 4.01 18.14 17.74
N SER A 220 3.60 19.38 17.97
CA SER A 220 3.72 20.46 17.00
C SER A 220 5.16 20.80 16.58
N THR A 221 6.15 20.58 17.47
CA THR A 221 7.58 20.77 17.17
C THR A 221 8.06 19.84 16.06
N PHE A 222 7.46 18.64 15.97
CA PHE A 222 7.81 17.62 14.99
C PHE A 222 6.81 17.52 13.83
N ALA A 223 5.99 18.56 13.63
CA ALA A 223 5.07 18.57 12.51
C ALA A 223 5.83 18.35 11.18
N THR A 224 5.33 17.41 10.38
CA THR A 224 5.95 16.98 9.12
C THR A 224 5.11 17.39 7.93
N TYR A 225 5.76 17.76 6.83
CA TYR A 225 5.12 17.93 5.54
C TYR A 225 5.11 16.64 4.70
N LYS A 226 5.86 15.63 5.13
CA LYS A 226 5.93 14.34 4.44
C LYS A 226 4.78 13.45 4.87
N TRP A 227 3.63 13.65 4.26
CA TRP A 227 2.43 12.87 4.50
C TRP A 227 1.72 12.54 3.17
N ALA A 228 0.88 11.53 3.18
CA ALA A 228 0.07 11.16 2.04
C ALA A 228 -1.29 10.59 2.45
N HIS A 229 -2.33 10.92 1.69
CA HIS A 229 -3.62 10.25 1.79
C HIS A 229 -3.62 8.90 1.09
N TYR A 230 -4.56 8.06 1.47
CA TYR A 230 -4.88 6.83 0.74
C TYR A 230 -5.28 7.17 -0.71
N ALA A 231 -4.77 6.39 -1.66
CA ALA A 231 -4.92 6.73 -3.07
C ALA A 231 -6.38 6.61 -3.57
N TRP A 232 -7.20 5.76 -2.95
CA TRP A 232 -8.54 5.43 -3.42
C TRP A 232 -9.61 5.92 -2.45
N ASN A 233 -10.43 6.87 -2.89
CA ASN A 233 -11.52 7.43 -2.11
C ASN A 233 -12.60 8.00 -3.05
N ASP A 234 -13.75 8.44 -2.49
CA ASP A 234 -14.88 8.92 -3.28
C ASP A 234 -14.57 10.19 -4.10
N THR A 235 -13.60 11.00 -3.68
CA THR A 235 -13.19 12.20 -4.44
C THR A 235 -12.23 11.87 -5.56
N ASP A 236 -11.17 11.11 -5.27
CA ASP A 236 -10.10 10.81 -6.22
C ASP A 236 -10.44 9.62 -7.13
N GLY A 237 -11.52 8.91 -6.80
CA GLY A 237 -11.98 7.73 -7.50
C GLY A 237 -11.24 6.46 -7.06
N TYR A 238 -11.62 5.38 -7.68
CA TYR A 238 -11.14 4.03 -7.43
C TYR A 238 -10.46 3.48 -8.68
N PRO A 239 -9.67 2.39 -8.59
CA PRO A 239 -9.06 1.81 -9.78
C PRO A 239 -10.12 1.29 -10.75
N GLY A 240 -9.92 1.61 -12.04
CA GLY A 240 -10.86 1.26 -13.11
C GLY A 240 -10.59 -0.10 -13.75
N THR A 241 -9.44 -0.72 -13.47
CA THR A 241 -9.10 -2.03 -14.04
C THR A 241 -8.21 -2.82 -13.08
N VAL A 242 -8.23 -4.13 -13.23
CA VAL A 242 -7.52 -5.07 -12.33
C VAL A 242 -7.09 -6.32 -13.10
N THR A 243 -5.92 -6.88 -12.74
CA THR A 243 -5.44 -8.17 -13.22
C THR A 243 -4.52 -8.83 -12.20
N TYR A 244 -4.31 -10.15 -12.31
CA TYR A 244 -3.23 -10.86 -11.64
C TYR A 244 -2.05 -11.01 -12.60
N TYR A 245 -0.85 -10.76 -12.10
CA TYR A 245 0.38 -11.02 -12.85
C TYR A 245 1.55 -11.22 -11.89
N GLN A 246 2.38 -12.25 -12.14
CA GLN A 246 3.57 -12.58 -11.31
C GLN A 246 3.26 -12.54 -9.79
N GLN A 247 2.22 -13.27 -9.36
CA GLN A 247 1.80 -13.38 -7.96
C GLN A 247 1.46 -12.02 -7.31
N ARG A 248 1.10 -11.02 -8.09
CA ARG A 248 0.64 -9.70 -7.62
C ARG A 248 -0.77 -9.43 -8.12
N LEU A 249 -1.58 -8.78 -7.29
CA LEU A 249 -2.82 -8.16 -7.72
C LEU A 249 -2.50 -6.75 -8.16
N ILE A 250 -2.81 -6.43 -9.41
CA ILE A 250 -2.43 -5.18 -10.06
C ILE A 250 -3.69 -4.39 -10.41
N PHE A 251 -3.74 -3.16 -9.94
CA PHE A 251 -4.80 -2.21 -10.23
C PHE A 251 -4.28 -1.09 -11.12
N GLY A 252 -5.13 -0.53 -11.98
CA GLY A 252 -4.76 0.54 -12.89
C GLY A 252 -5.79 1.64 -13.01
N GLY A 253 -5.30 2.85 -13.08
CA GLY A 253 -6.04 4.07 -13.41
C GLY A 253 -7.21 4.38 -12.49
N SER A 254 -7.16 5.49 -11.76
CA SER A 254 -8.33 6.05 -11.09
C SER A 254 -8.72 7.38 -11.75
N ARG A 255 -9.78 7.99 -11.26
CA ARG A 255 -10.25 9.29 -11.78
C ARG A 255 -9.18 10.39 -11.62
N ALA A 256 -8.57 10.49 -10.45
CA ALA A 256 -7.52 11.48 -10.18
C ALA A 256 -6.13 11.02 -10.66
N PHE A 257 -5.87 9.71 -10.72
CA PHE A 257 -4.59 9.12 -11.11
C PHE A 257 -4.75 8.18 -12.31
N PRO A 258 -5.14 8.72 -13.50
CA PRO A 258 -5.53 7.89 -14.64
C PRO A 258 -4.37 7.11 -15.27
N GLN A 259 -3.12 7.47 -14.98
CA GLN A 259 -1.90 6.85 -15.52
C GLN A 259 -1.12 6.04 -14.48
N THR A 260 -1.70 5.80 -13.31
CA THR A 260 -1.02 5.10 -12.21
C THR A 260 -1.39 3.62 -12.17
N ILE A 261 -0.39 2.80 -11.93
CA ILE A 261 -0.51 1.36 -11.69
C ILE A 261 -0.08 1.09 -10.23
N TRP A 262 -0.88 0.30 -9.52
CA TRP A 262 -0.59 -0.16 -8.17
C TRP A 262 -0.52 -1.68 -8.15
N CYS A 263 0.64 -2.24 -7.81
CA CYS A 263 0.81 -3.67 -7.64
C CYS A 263 0.94 -4.00 -6.15
N SER A 264 0.24 -5.02 -5.70
CA SER A 264 0.40 -5.56 -4.35
C SER A 264 1.80 -6.13 -4.13
N ARG A 265 2.13 -6.48 -2.89
CA ARG A 265 3.28 -7.34 -2.60
C ARG A 265 3.14 -8.69 -3.30
N THR A 266 4.28 -9.33 -3.55
CA THR A 266 4.31 -10.68 -4.11
C THR A 266 3.67 -11.67 -3.15
N GLY A 267 2.67 -12.41 -3.62
CA GLY A 267 1.97 -13.43 -2.82
C GLY A 267 1.00 -12.88 -1.76
N ASP A 268 0.90 -11.56 -1.59
CA ASP A 268 -0.01 -10.92 -0.63
C ASP A 268 -0.83 -9.82 -1.32
N TYR A 269 -1.99 -10.20 -1.83
CA TYR A 269 -2.79 -9.43 -2.78
C TYR A 269 -3.45 -8.18 -2.20
N HIS A 270 -3.59 -8.09 -0.88
CA HIS A 270 -4.19 -6.93 -0.22
C HIS A 270 -3.17 -6.04 0.49
N ASN A 271 -1.89 -6.33 0.32
CA ASN A 271 -0.81 -5.63 0.98
C ASN A 271 -0.05 -4.75 -0.02
N PHE A 272 -0.07 -3.43 0.24
CA PHE A 272 0.64 -2.43 -0.57
C PHE A 272 1.81 -1.81 0.20
N TYR A 273 2.36 -2.55 1.17
CA TYR A 273 3.50 -2.11 1.95
C TYR A 273 4.77 -2.00 1.11
N ARG A 274 5.54 -0.97 1.38
CA ARG A 274 6.87 -0.74 0.83
C ARG A 274 7.85 -0.58 1.98
N SER A 275 8.86 -1.43 1.98
CA SER A 275 9.93 -1.44 2.98
C SER A 275 10.87 -0.25 2.81
N ASN A 276 11.60 0.07 3.86
CA ASN A 276 12.72 0.98 3.81
C ASN A 276 13.92 0.33 4.56
N PRO A 277 14.99 -0.07 3.88
CA PRO A 277 15.19 -0.03 2.43
C PRO A 277 14.25 -0.96 1.65
N LYS A 278 14.00 -0.65 0.38
CA LYS A 278 13.11 -1.43 -0.49
C LYS A 278 13.65 -2.83 -0.73
N VAL A 279 12.72 -3.80 -0.83
CA VAL A 279 13.01 -5.20 -1.19
C VAL A 279 12.21 -5.61 -2.44
N ASP A 280 12.60 -6.71 -3.07
CA ASP A 280 12.06 -7.12 -4.37
C ASP A 280 10.57 -7.48 -4.32
N ASP A 281 10.10 -8.04 -3.23
CA ASP A 281 8.70 -8.42 -3.03
C ASP A 281 7.78 -7.26 -2.59
N ASP A 282 8.31 -6.06 -2.37
CA ASP A 282 7.53 -4.88 -2.03
C ASP A 282 6.48 -4.53 -3.09
N ALA A 283 5.43 -3.85 -2.63
CA ALA A 283 4.43 -3.24 -3.50
C ALA A 283 5.04 -2.19 -4.43
N ILE A 284 4.46 -2.09 -5.63
CA ILE A 284 4.92 -1.15 -6.66
C ILE A 284 3.82 -0.13 -6.92
N THR A 285 4.18 1.14 -6.89
CA THR A 285 3.37 2.22 -7.44
C THR A 285 4.15 2.85 -8.59
N TYR A 286 3.58 2.81 -9.78
CA TYR A 286 4.20 3.35 -10.98
C TYR A 286 3.27 4.35 -11.66
N ASN A 287 3.76 5.57 -11.84
CA ASN A 287 3.06 6.61 -12.57
C ASN A 287 3.73 6.80 -13.93
N TYR A 288 2.98 6.56 -15.00
CA TYR A 288 3.48 6.74 -16.36
C TYR A 288 3.38 8.21 -16.77
N ALA A 289 4.52 8.88 -16.84
CA ALA A 289 4.62 10.26 -17.31
C ALA A 289 4.78 10.28 -18.84
N GLY A 290 3.69 10.21 -19.57
CA GLY A 290 3.67 10.37 -21.05
C GLY A 290 3.54 11.82 -21.49
N ARG A 291 3.75 12.08 -22.80
CA ARG A 291 3.51 13.40 -23.40
C ARG A 291 2.04 13.82 -23.40
N GLN A 292 1.14 12.88 -23.31
CA GLN A 292 -0.31 13.05 -23.25
C GLN A 292 -0.87 12.29 -22.06
N LEU A 293 -1.95 12.80 -21.48
CA LEU A 293 -2.68 12.12 -20.43
C LEU A 293 -3.51 10.99 -21.05
N ASN A 294 -2.99 9.78 -21.03
CA ASN A 294 -3.65 8.60 -21.54
C ASN A 294 -4.19 7.77 -20.39
N LYS A 295 -5.50 7.74 -20.20
CA LYS A 295 -6.15 6.95 -19.16
C LYS A 295 -5.89 5.46 -19.39
N ILE A 296 -5.45 4.75 -18.33
CA ILE A 296 -5.38 3.28 -18.35
C ILE A 296 -6.80 2.73 -18.39
N LEU A 297 -7.08 1.93 -19.41
CA LEU A 297 -8.39 1.32 -19.63
C LEU A 297 -8.39 -0.15 -19.24
N HIS A 298 -7.36 -0.91 -19.63
CA HIS A 298 -7.29 -2.34 -19.35
C HIS A 298 -5.87 -2.77 -18.98
N LEU A 299 -5.79 -3.78 -18.13
CA LEU A 299 -4.59 -4.54 -17.79
C LEU A 299 -4.80 -5.97 -18.24
N LEU A 300 -3.88 -6.53 -19.03
CA LEU A 300 -3.99 -7.87 -19.59
C LEU A 300 -2.74 -8.68 -19.30
N ASP A 301 -2.93 -9.92 -18.85
CA ASP A 301 -1.89 -10.94 -18.86
C ASP A 301 -2.03 -11.81 -20.12
N VAL A 302 -1.07 -11.68 -21.02
CA VAL A 302 -0.92 -12.53 -22.22
C VAL A 302 0.45 -13.21 -22.23
N GLY A 303 0.91 -13.65 -21.03
CA GLY A 303 2.30 -14.08 -20.80
C GLY A 303 3.26 -12.89 -20.58
N GLN A 304 2.75 -11.70 -20.78
CA GLN A 304 3.37 -10.42 -20.47
C GLN A 304 2.28 -9.45 -20.03
N LEU A 305 2.58 -8.58 -19.09
CA LEU A 305 1.63 -7.55 -18.66
C LEU A 305 1.54 -6.46 -19.74
N ILE A 306 0.37 -6.34 -20.35
CA ILE A 306 0.03 -5.30 -21.32
C ILE A 306 -0.91 -4.29 -20.66
N VAL A 307 -0.62 -3.02 -20.88
CA VAL A 307 -1.42 -1.89 -20.43
C VAL A 307 -2.04 -1.22 -21.64
N LEU A 308 -3.35 -1.30 -21.77
CA LEU A 308 -4.10 -0.62 -22.80
C LEU A 308 -4.59 0.72 -22.26
N THR A 309 -4.29 1.79 -23.01
CA THR A 309 -4.68 3.13 -22.64
C THR A 309 -5.53 3.79 -23.73
N SER A 310 -6.12 4.94 -23.44
CA SER A 310 -6.90 5.71 -24.40
C SER A 310 -6.09 6.23 -25.60
N GLY A 311 -4.76 6.18 -25.57
CA GLY A 311 -3.92 6.76 -26.63
C GLY A 311 -2.67 5.92 -26.93
N GLY A 312 -2.62 4.68 -26.53
CA GLY A 312 -1.51 3.78 -26.86
C GLY A 312 -1.51 2.50 -26.02
N GLU A 313 -0.74 1.54 -26.46
CA GLU A 313 -0.54 0.24 -25.85
C GLU A 313 0.90 0.15 -25.34
N PHE A 314 1.04 -0.37 -24.14
CA PHE A 314 2.32 -0.48 -23.48
C PHE A 314 2.54 -1.90 -22.97
N LYS A 315 3.79 -2.33 -23.09
CA LYS A 315 4.29 -3.54 -22.46
C LYS A 315 4.99 -3.16 -21.16
N VAL A 316 4.69 -3.88 -20.09
CA VAL A 316 5.45 -3.78 -18.84
C VAL A 316 6.64 -4.72 -18.91
N THR A 317 7.79 -4.21 -18.51
CA THR A 317 9.04 -4.96 -18.40
C THR A 317 9.53 -4.92 -16.96
N GLY A 318 10.03 -6.06 -16.49
CA GLY A 318 10.62 -6.22 -15.16
C GLY A 318 12.14 -5.92 -15.15
N ASP A 319 12.82 -6.50 -14.14
CA ASP A 319 14.28 -6.53 -14.04
C ASP A 319 14.95 -7.32 -15.19
N SER A 320 16.25 -7.57 -15.09
CA SER A 320 17.00 -8.35 -16.10
C SER A 320 16.49 -9.78 -16.28
N ASN A 321 15.78 -10.33 -15.31
CA ASN A 321 15.17 -11.65 -15.34
C ASN A 321 13.69 -11.60 -15.77
N GLY A 322 13.16 -10.40 -16.01
CA GLY A 322 11.75 -10.18 -16.36
C GLY A 322 10.79 -10.12 -15.17
N ASN A 323 11.30 -10.08 -13.93
CA ASN A 323 10.46 -10.04 -12.73
C ASN A 323 10.08 -8.60 -12.36
N LEU A 324 8.83 -8.41 -11.97
CA LEU A 324 8.37 -7.14 -11.35
C LEU A 324 8.89 -7.08 -9.92
N THR A 325 9.74 -6.09 -9.61
CA THR A 325 10.37 -5.94 -8.30
C THR A 325 10.16 -4.55 -7.71
N GLY A 326 10.00 -4.48 -6.38
CA GLY A 326 9.90 -3.23 -5.63
C GLY A 326 11.18 -2.38 -5.68
N THR A 327 12.33 -2.99 -5.97
CA THR A 327 13.64 -2.33 -6.02
C THR A 327 13.92 -1.61 -7.35
N GLY A 328 12.99 -1.66 -8.34
CA GLY A 328 13.09 -0.94 -9.59
C GLY A 328 12.80 -1.75 -10.86
N GLY A 329 12.41 -3.01 -10.72
CA GLY A 329 12.03 -3.87 -11.84
C GLY A 329 10.61 -3.59 -12.35
N PHE A 330 10.32 -2.34 -12.75
CA PHE A 330 9.05 -1.98 -13.39
C PHE A 330 9.27 -0.83 -14.37
N ALA A 331 9.08 -1.09 -15.66
CA ALA A 331 9.11 -0.06 -16.68
C ALA A 331 8.04 -0.32 -17.74
N MET A 332 7.54 0.75 -18.37
CA MET A 332 6.57 0.67 -19.47
C MET A 332 7.20 1.11 -20.78
N SER A 333 7.07 0.29 -21.82
CA SER A 333 7.51 0.61 -23.17
C SER A 333 6.34 0.64 -24.14
N GLY A 334 6.20 1.73 -24.91
CA GLY A 334 5.15 1.87 -25.92
C GLY A 334 5.31 0.83 -27.04
N GLN A 335 4.22 0.20 -27.42
CA GLN A 335 4.15 -0.78 -28.49
C GLN A 335 3.44 -0.20 -29.71
N SER A 336 2.40 0.56 -29.49
CA SER A 336 1.68 1.29 -30.52
C SER A 336 1.02 2.56 -29.98
N PHE A 337 0.47 3.39 -30.84
CA PHE A 337 -0.18 4.67 -30.49
C PHE A 337 -1.64 4.71 -30.99
N ASN A 338 -2.27 3.55 -31.16
CA ASN A 338 -3.66 3.51 -31.63
C ASN A 338 -4.66 3.78 -30.51
N GLY A 339 -4.33 3.31 -29.28
CA GLY A 339 -5.24 3.36 -28.15
C GLY A 339 -6.31 2.27 -28.18
N SER A 340 -6.94 2.06 -27.05
CA SER A 340 -7.99 1.06 -26.87
C SER A 340 -9.34 1.75 -26.61
N SER A 341 -10.42 1.03 -26.88
CA SER A 341 -11.77 1.38 -26.41
C SER A 341 -11.99 0.92 -24.97
N ASP A 342 -13.10 1.36 -24.36
CA ASP A 342 -13.49 0.92 -23.01
C ASP A 342 -14.12 -0.49 -23.00
N LEU A 343 -14.35 -1.07 -24.20
CA LEU A 343 -14.85 -2.44 -24.31
C LEU A 343 -13.82 -3.44 -23.80
N ALA A 344 -14.30 -4.45 -23.06
CA ALA A 344 -13.43 -5.47 -22.50
C ALA A 344 -12.66 -6.20 -23.62
N PRO A 345 -11.33 -6.22 -23.58
CA PRO A 345 -10.53 -6.94 -24.55
C PRO A 345 -10.71 -8.45 -24.40
N ILE A 346 -10.55 -9.17 -25.50
CA ILE A 346 -10.68 -10.63 -25.52
C ILE A 346 -9.31 -11.23 -25.83
N ASN A 347 -8.88 -12.19 -25.01
CA ASN A 347 -7.66 -12.94 -25.25
C ASN A 347 -7.97 -14.17 -26.11
N VAL A 348 -7.31 -14.25 -27.27
CA VAL A 348 -7.37 -15.40 -28.17
C VAL A 348 -5.97 -16.00 -28.30
N GLY A 349 -5.67 -17.00 -27.45
CA GLY A 349 -4.31 -17.53 -27.32
C GLY A 349 -3.33 -16.48 -26.80
N SER A 350 -2.33 -16.12 -27.59
CA SER A 350 -1.32 -15.08 -27.27
C SER A 350 -1.64 -13.70 -27.88
N VAL A 351 -2.84 -13.52 -28.45
CA VAL A 351 -3.26 -12.28 -29.11
C VAL A 351 -4.40 -11.65 -28.33
N ALA A 352 -4.30 -10.38 -28.03
CA ALA A 352 -5.38 -9.57 -27.48
C ALA A 352 -6.13 -8.85 -28.61
N LEU A 353 -7.46 -8.99 -28.64
CA LEU A 353 -8.36 -8.20 -29.48
C LEU A 353 -9.01 -7.12 -28.61
N TYR A 354 -8.94 -5.83 -29.00
CA TYR A 354 -9.43 -4.67 -28.24
C TYR A 354 -9.89 -3.54 -29.15
#